data_f103072c6540af501bf2e41e27f55630
#
_entry.id   f103072c6540af501bf2e41e27f55630
#
_cell.length_a   1.000
_cell.length_b   1.000
_cell.length_c   1.000
_cell.angle_alpha   90.00
_cell.angle_beta   90.00
_cell.angle_gamma   90.00
#
_symmetry.space_group_name_H-M   'P 1'
#
loop_
_entity.id
_entity.type
_entity.pdbx_description
1 polymer ?
#
loop_
_entity_poly.entity_id
_entity_poly.type
_entity_poly.pdbx_seq_one_letter_code
_entity_poly.pdbx_strand_id
1 'polypeptide(L)' 'MKEIGIKLKETRESMGISIDEAASDLKVKEIQIENIEQGNMDAFKDVFYLKYFIRDYSKYLGLD' A
#
# COMPACT_ATOMS: atom_id res chain seq x y z
N MET A 1 -1.01 -12.21 5.76
CA MET A 1 -0.66 -10.85 5.31
C MET A 1 -1.13 -10.55 3.89
N LYS A 2 -1.42 -11.57 3.11
CA LYS A 2 -1.95 -11.33 1.75
C LYS A 2 -3.30 -10.64 1.79
N GLU A 3 -4.10 -10.92 2.80
CA GLU A 3 -5.44 -10.35 2.90
C GLU A 3 -5.45 -8.84 2.99
N ILE A 4 -4.50 -8.27 3.73
CA ILE A 4 -4.44 -6.82 3.84
C ILE A 4 -4.02 -6.19 2.51
N GLY A 5 -3.10 -6.84 1.79
CA GLY A 5 -2.70 -6.36 0.48
C GLY A 5 -3.86 -6.37 -0.52
N ILE A 6 -4.64 -7.44 -0.50
CA ILE A 6 -5.81 -7.56 -1.37
C ILE A 6 -6.80 -6.45 -1.05
N LYS A 7 -7.06 -6.22 0.24
CA LYS A 7 -8.00 -5.18 0.66
C LYS A 7 -7.55 -3.80 0.21
N LEU A 8 -6.25 -3.51 0.37
CA LEU A 8 -5.70 -2.23 -0.06
C LEU A 8 -5.84 -2.04 -1.56
N LYS A 9 -5.51 -3.08 -2.32
CA LYS A 9 -5.60 -3.02 -3.78
C LYS A 9 -7.04 -2.82 -4.24
N GLU A 10 -7.96 -3.60 -3.70
CA GLU A 10 -9.38 -3.50 -4.07
C GLU A 10 -9.92 -2.12 -3.75
N THR A 11 -9.57 -1.58 -2.60
CA THR A 11 -10.03 -0.26 -2.21
C THR A 11 -9.48 0.80 -3.15
N ARG A 12 -8.17 0.72 -3.45
CA ARG A 12 -7.54 1.64 -4.39
C ARG A 12 -8.25 1.61 -5.75
N GLU A 13 -8.46 0.41 -6.26
CA GLU A 13 -9.10 0.25 -7.57
C GLU A 13 -10.53 0.76 -7.57
N SER A 14 -11.26 0.52 -6.49
CA SER A 14 -12.64 0.99 -6.40
C SER A 14 -12.72 2.51 -6.37
N MET A 15 -11.67 3.17 -5.93
CA MET A 15 -11.60 4.62 -5.91
C MET A 15 -11.06 5.21 -7.21
N GLY A 16 -10.70 4.34 -8.16
CA GLY A 16 -10.17 4.79 -9.43
C GLY A 16 -8.77 5.37 -9.36
N ILE A 17 -8.01 5.00 -8.33
CA ILE A 17 -6.66 5.52 -8.12
C ILE A 17 -5.65 4.55 -8.72
N SER A 18 -4.78 5.05 -9.60
CA SER A 18 -3.71 4.22 -10.16
C SER A 18 -2.58 4.07 -9.16
N ILE A 19 -1.73 3.06 -9.38
CA ILE A 19 -0.53 2.89 -8.55
C ILE A 19 0.37 4.11 -8.65
N ASP A 20 0.50 4.65 -9.85
CA ASP A 20 1.29 5.85 -10.11
C ASP A 20 0.79 7.03 -9.27
N GLU A 21 -0.51 7.24 -9.27
CA GLU A 21 -1.12 8.33 -8.52
C GLU A 21 -0.91 8.15 -7.02
N ALA A 22 -1.15 6.93 -6.53
CA ALA A 22 -0.97 6.64 -5.11
C ALA A 22 0.48 6.83 -4.68
N ALA A 23 1.42 6.37 -5.50
CA ALA A 23 2.84 6.50 -5.21
C ALA A 23 3.25 7.98 -5.13
N SER A 24 2.75 8.77 -6.06
CA SER A 24 3.03 10.21 -6.10
C SER A 24 2.47 10.89 -4.84
N ASP A 25 1.22 10.59 -4.50
CA ASP A 25 0.57 11.21 -3.34
C ASP A 25 1.25 10.83 -2.03
N LEU A 26 1.68 9.59 -1.92
CA LEU A 26 2.33 9.09 -0.71
C LEU A 26 3.84 9.36 -0.70
N LYS A 27 4.38 9.82 -1.82
CA LYS A 27 5.82 10.09 -1.97
C LYS A 27 6.65 8.84 -1.73
N VAL A 28 6.20 7.74 -2.32
CA VAL A 28 6.91 6.46 -2.27
C VAL A 28 7.08 5.95 -3.68
N LYS A 29 7.85 4.89 -3.83
CA LYS A 29 8.06 4.25 -5.13
C LYS A 29 6.89 3.34 -5.45
N GLU A 30 6.56 3.23 -6.74
CA GLU A 30 5.47 2.36 -7.18
C GLU A 30 5.69 0.92 -6.75
N ILE A 31 6.94 0.45 -6.79
CA ILE A 31 7.25 -0.93 -6.41
C ILE A 31 6.86 -1.21 -4.94
N GLN A 32 6.91 -0.21 -4.09
CA GLN A 32 6.53 -0.39 -2.69
C GLN A 32 5.03 -0.66 -2.57
N ILE A 33 4.22 0.06 -3.36
CA ILE A 33 2.79 -0.17 -3.36
C ILE A 33 2.48 -1.55 -3.95
N GLU A 34 3.15 -1.91 -5.05
CA GLU A 34 2.95 -3.22 -5.65
C GLU A 34 3.28 -4.34 -4.69
N ASN A 35 4.40 -4.21 -3.97
CA ASN A 35 4.81 -5.23 -3.01
C ASN A 35 3.79 -5.40 -1.88
N ILE A 36 3.30 -4.28 -1.34
CA ILE A 36 2.34 -4.35 -0.24
C ILE A 36 1.03 -4.99 -0.70
N GLU A 37 0.58 -4.64 -1.91
CA GLU A 37 -0.67 -5.17 -2.44
C GLU A 37 -0.58 -6.64 -2.78
N GLN A 38 0.59 -7.11 -3.16
CA GLN A 38 0.82 -8.52 -3.47
C GLN A 38 1.09 -9.36 -2.22
N GLY A 39 1.17 -8.73 -1.07
CA GLY A 39 1.50 -9.43 0.16
C GLY A 39 2.98 -9.76 0.28
N ASN A 40 3.81 -9.10 -0.50
CA ASN A 40 5.24 -9.36 -0.55
C ASN A 40 5.96 -8.57 0.54
N MET A 41 5.65 -8.90 1.78
CA MET A 41 6.15 -8.12 2.93
C MET A 41 7.65 -8.26 3.12
N ASP A 42 8.23 -9.35 2.61
CA ASP A 42 9.67 -9.58 2.72
C ASP A 42 10.49 -8.52 1.99
N ALA A 43 9.87 -7.80 1.05
CA ALA A 43 10.54 -6.73 0.34
C ALA A 43 10.85 -5.54 1.25
N PHE A 44 10.20 -5.48 2.42
CA PHE A 44 10.42 -4.40 3.38
C PHE A 44 11.40 -4.89 4.44
N LYS A 45 12.59 -4.28 4.47
CA LYS A 45 13.64 -4.72 5.39
C LYS A 45 13.38 -4.28 6.82
N ASP A 46 12.69 -3.16 6.99
CA ASP A 46 12.42 -2.57 8.30
C ASP A 46 10.95 -2.79 8.64
N VAL A 47 10.70 -3.60 9.67
CA VAL A 47 9.34 -3.94 10.07
C VAL A 47 8.59 -2.71 10.59
N PHE A 48 9.29 -1.77 11.19
CA PHE A 48 8.63 -0.55 11.68
C PHE A 48 8.20 0.32 10.51
N TYR A 49 9.02 0.41 9.48
CA TYR A 49 8.66 1.13 8.28
C TYR A 49 7.47 0.45 7.57
N LEU A 50 7.47 -0.88 7.55
CA LEU A 50 6.36 -1.63 6.97
C LEU A 50 5.04 -1.29 7.65
N LYS A 51 5.04 -1.31 8.99
CA LYS A 51 3.84 -0.97 9.76
C LYS A 51 3.38 0.45 9.47
N TYR A 52 4.33 1.36 9.42
CA TYR A 52 4.06 2.76 9.16
C TYR A 52 3.47 2.94 7.77
N PHE A 53 4.03 2.25 6.79
CA PHE A 53 3.55 2.29 5.41
C PHE A 53 2.10 1.79 5.32
N ILE A 54 1.83 0.66 5.94
CA ILE A 54 0.47 0.09 5.92
C ILE A 54 -0.51 1.09 6.53
N ARG A 55 -0.14 1.70 7.62
CA ARG A 55 -0.97 2.69 8.29
C ARG A 55 -1.23 3.90 7.40
N ASP A 56 -0.17 4.43 6.79
CA ASP A 56 -0.30 5.61 5.94
C ASP A 56 -1.14 5.31 4.70
N TYR A 57 -0.89 4.17 4.09
CA TYR A 57 -1.62 3.77 2.90
C TYR A 57 -3.09 3.53 3.21
N SER A 58 -3.35 2.89 4.34
CA SER A 58 -4.74 2.67 4.78
C SER A 58 -5.47 3.99 5.01
N LYS A 59 -4.81 4.94 5.65
CA LYS A 59 -5.40 6.27 5.86
C LYS A 59 -5.67 6.97 4.53
N TYR A 60 -4.72 6.89 3.63
CA TYR A 60 -4.85 7.49 2.31
C TYR A 60 -6.09 6.97 1.59
N LEU A 61 -6.37 5.68 1.74
CA LEU A 61 -7.51 5.03 1.10
C LEU A 61 -8.80 5.14 1.92
N GLY A 62 -8.75 5.77 3.07
CA GLY A 62 -9.93 5.90 3.91
C GLY A 62 -10.26 4.67 4.73
N LEU A 63 -9.33 3.74 4.82
CA LEU A 63 -9.47 2.56 5.67
C LEU A 63 -8.82 2.86 7.01
N ASP A 64 -9.58 2.83 8.03
CA ASP A 64 -9.06 3.23 9.32
C ASP A 64 -8.95 2.08 10.28
#